data_52d2dbeeba725073066997a414db6763
#
_entry.id   52d2dbeeba725073066997a414db6763
#
_cell.length_a   1.000
_cell.length_b   1.000
_cell.length_c   1.000
_cell.angle_alpha   90.00
_cell.angle_beta   90.00
_cell.angle_gamma   90.00
#
_symmetry.space_group_name_H-M   'P 1'
#
loop_
_entity.id
_entity.type
_entity.pdbx_description
1 polymer ?
#
loop_
_entity_poly.entity_id
_entity_poly.type
_entity_poly.pdbx_seq_one_letter_code
_entity_poly.pdbx_strand_id
1 'polypeptide(L)'
;MPTAPRIQYPADLPVSGRRDDILAALASHQVLVVAGATGSGKTTQLPKMLLELGKEKIAHTQPRRIAARAVAERIAEELGQDLGGTVGYRVRFTDQVSRDTKITLMTDGILLNAIHRDPDLKAYDAIIIDEAHERSLTVDFLLGYLTRLLPRRPDLTVVVTSATIDPESFARHFANADGIPAPIIEVSGRTYPVEIRYRPLVPESSHVAENAEDAPESHSEGPQLRSRRGIERATEEGGEARDTMTAIVDALRELPAEGDVLVFLSGEAEI
;
A
#
# COMPACT_ATOMS: atom_id res chain seq x y z
N MET A 1 -22.56 -8.91 27.82
CA MET A 1 -22.90 -8.08 26.64
C MET A 1 -21.59 -7.59 26.05
N PRO A 2 -21.36 -7.68 24.73
CA PRO A 2 -20.15 -7.12 24.16
C PRO A 2 -20.12 -5.61 24.42
N THR A 3 -19.01 -5.16 24.98
CA THR A 3 -18.76 -3.73 25.25
C THR A 3 -18.70 -3.00 23.90
N ALA A 4 -19.33 -1.83 23.79
CA ALA A 4 -19.25 -1.04 22.56
C ALA A 4 -17.77 -0.76 22.22
N PRO A 5 -17.38 -0.84 20.92
CA PRO A 5 -16.00 -0.62 20.52
C PRO A 5 -15.58 0.82 20.86
N ARG A 6 -14.42 0.95 21.51
CA ARG A 6 -13.86 2.25 21.87
C ARG A 6 -12.99 2.75 20.72
N ILE A 7 -13.53 3.62 19.88
CA ILE A 7 -12.76 4.20 18.78
C ILE A 7 -11.81 5.27 19.32
N GLN A 8 -10.52 5.05 19.14
CA GLN A 8 -9.44 5.99 19.47
C GLN A 8 -8.46 6.06 18.30
N TYR A 9 -7.89 7.24 18.11
CA TYR A 9 -6.93 7.50 17.05
C TYR A 9 -5.60 7.92 17.69
N PRO A 10 -4.52 7.14 17.52
CA PRO A 10 -3.20 7.52 17.99
C PRO A 10 -2.76 8.84 17.35
N ALA A 11 -2.39 9.82 18.17
CA ALA A 11 -2.05 11.16 17.70
C ALA A 11 -0.71 11.23 16.93
N ASP A 12 0.14 10.24 17.14
CA ASP A 12 1.44 10.06 16.47
C ASP A 12 1.32 9.56 15.03
N LEU A 13 0.17 9.00 14.66
CA LEU A 13 -0.06 8.53 13.29
C LEU A 13 -0.46 9.69 12.36
N PRO A 14 0.25 9.89 11.25
CA PRO A 14 -0.05 10.96 10.30
C PRO A 14 -1.50 10.99 9.81
N VAL A 15 -2.12 9.83 9.59
CA VAL A 15 -3.52 9.73 9.14
C VAL A 15 -4.50 10.26 10.19
N SER A 16 -4.16 10.18 11.48
CA SER A 16 -5.01 10.71 12.56
C SER A 16 -5.16 12.22 12.49
N GLY A 17 -4.11 12.94 12.05
CA GLY A 17 -4.15 14.37 11.81
C GLY A 17 -5.05 14.80 10.64
N ARG A 18 -5.43 13.88 9.76
CA ARG A 18 -6.32 14.12 8.62
C ARG A 18 -7.71 13.49 8.81
N ARG A 19 -8.01 13.02 10.03
CA ARG A 19 -9.25 12.33 10.36
C ARG A 19 -10.50 13.13 9.94
N ASP A 20 -10.59 14.38 10.32
CA ASP A 20 -11.79 15.19 10.06
C ASP A 20 -11.97 15.45 8.58
N ASP A 21 -10.90 15.66 7.81
CA ASP A 21 -10.94 15.78 6.36
C ASP A 21 -11.42 14.47 5.70
N ILE A 22 -10.91 13.33 6.19
CA ILE A 22 -11.31 12.01 5.69
C ILE A 22 -12.79 11.73 5.98
N LEU A 23 -13.24 11.99 7.19
CA LEU A 23 -14.65 11.82 7.56
C LEU A 23 -15.57 12.71 6.73
N ALA A 24 -15.20 13.99 6.53
CA ALA A 24 -15.97 14.92 5.70
C ALA A 24 -16.02 14.46 4.22
N ALA A 25 -14.91 13.99 3.68
CA ALA A 25 -14.86 13.45 2.32
C ALA A 25 -15.72 12.20 2.17
N LEU A 26 -15.64 11.25 3.11
CA LEU A 26 -16.43 10.02 3.10
C LEU A 26 -17.93 10.25 3.30
N ALA A 27 -18.30 11.32 4.01
CA ALA A 27 -19.70 11.69 4.18
C ALA A 27 -20.33 12.29 2.90
N SER A 28 -19.50 12.87 2.02
CA SER A 28 -19.97 13.60 0.83
C SER A 28 -19.65 12.90 -0.50
N HIS A 29 -18.78 11.89 -0.50
CA HIS A 29 -18.35 11.19 -1.72
C HIS A 29 -18.46 9.68 -1.55
N GLN A 30 -18.84 9.01 -2.63
CA GLN A 30 -18.94 7.56 -2.66
C GLN A 30 -17.56 6.89 -2.72
N VAL A 31 -16.57 7.55 -3.30
CA VAL A 31 -15.19 7.06 -3.42
C VAL A 31 -14.22 8.07 -2.84
N LEU A 32 -13.23 7.59 -2.12
CA LEU A 32 -12.10 8.37 -1.61
C LEU A 32 -10.78 7.65 -1.89
N VAL A 33 -9.81 8.39 -2.42
CA VAL A 33 -8.42 7.93 -2.52
C VAL A 33 -7.62 8.51 -1.37
N VAL A 34 -6.94 7.65 -0.61
CA VAL A 34 -6.07 8.07 0.50
C VAL A 34 -4.63 7.67 0.16
N ALA A 35 -3.83 8.67 -0.18
CA ALA A 35 -2.42 8.48 -0.54
C ALA A 35 -1.51 8.81 0.64
N GLY A 36 -0.43 8.05 0.81
CA GLY A 36 0.55 8.35 1.86
C GLY A 36 1.57 7.23 2.06
N ALA A 37 2.70 7.57 2.68
CA ALA A 37 3.76 6.61 2.93
C ALA A 37 3.29 5.41 3.77
N THR A 38 3.99 4.28 3.62
CA THR A 38 3.81 3.11 4.50
C THR A 38 4.09 3.53 5.95
N GLY A 39 3.32 2.99 6.90
CA GLY A 39 3.43 3.36 8.30
C GLY A 39 2.67 4.63 8.70
N SER A 40 2.01 5.34 7.77
CA SER A 40 1.18 6.51 8.10
C SER A 40 -0.13 6.18 8.86
N GLY A 41 -0.43 4.90 9.07
CA GLY A 41 -1.60 4.44 9.82
C GLY A 41 -2.87 4.22 8.98
N LYS A 42 -2.84 4.39 7.64
CA LYS A 42 -4.01 4.22 6.77
C LYS A 42 -4.73 2.90 7.01
N THR A 43 -3.99 1.81 6.94
CA THR A 43 -4.50 0.44 7.05
C THR A 43 -5.26 0.18 8.35
N THR A 44 -4.83 0.71 9.48
CA THR A 44 -5.46 0.46 10.78
C THR A 44 -6.52 1.49 11.14
N GLN A 45 -6.40 2.74 10.66
CA GLN A 45 -7.30 3.81 11.09
C GLN A 45 -8.52 4.00 10.17
N LEU A 46 -8.39 3.80 8.86
CA LEU A 46 -9.50 3.97 7.90
C LEU A 46 -10.71 3.08 8.20
N PRO A 47 -10.56 1.79 8.55
CA PRO A 47 -11.70 0.96 8.95
C PRO A 47 -12.44 1.50 10.17
N LYS A 48 -11.73 2.10 11.12
CA LYS A 48 -12.33 2.73 12.31
C LYS A 48 -13.10 4.00 11.95
N MET A 49 -12.60 4.79 10.99
CA MET A 49 -13.29 5.99 10.49
C MET A 49 -14.60 5.62 9.79
N LEU A 50 -14.60 4.54 8.99
CA LEU A 50 -15.84 4.03 8.39
C LEU A 50 -16.82 3.51 9.44
N LEU A 51 -16.34 2.84 10.49
CA LEU A 51 -17.17 2.40 11.60
C LEU A 51 -17.79 3.60 12.36
N GLU A 52 -17.03 4.68 12.53
CA GLU A 52 -17.50 5.94 13.13
C GLU A 52 -18.59 6.61 12.29
N LEU A 53 -18.53 6.51 10.96
CA LEU A 53 -19.58 6.97 10.03
C LEU A 53 -20.81 6.06 10.01
N GLY A 54 -20.85 5.02 10.84
CA GLY A 54 -21.99 4.11 10.95
C GLY A 54 -22.01 2.99 9.92
N LYS A 55 -20.89 2.74 9.21
CA LYS A 55 -20.78 1.56 8.34
C LYS A 55 -20.69 0.29 9.20
N GLU A 56 -21.44 -0.72 8.82
CA GLU A 56 -21.61 -1.93 9.63
C GLU A 56 -21.04 -3.19 8.98
N LYS A 57 -20.77 -3.15 7.68
CA LYS A 57 -20.28 -4.28 6.89
C LYS A 57 -19.14 -3.86 6.00
N ILE A 58 -17.96 -3.69 6.60
CA ILE A 58 -16.75 -3.19 5.97
C ILE A 58 -15.90 -4.36 5.51
N ALA A 59 -15.66 -4.48 4.20
CA ALA A 59 -14.62 -5.34 3.64
C ALA A 59 -13.32 -4.55 3.52
N HIS A 60 -12.21 -5.11 3.97
CA HIS A 60 -10.90 -4.49 3.85
C HIS A 60 -9.91 -5.50 3.26
N THR A 61 -9.46 -5.24 2.04
CA THR A 61 -8.55 -6.16 1.35
C THR A 61 -7.10 -5.93 1.75
N GLN A 62 -6.33 -6.99 1.70
CA GLN A 62 -4.89 -7.02 1.92
C GLN A 62 -4.23 -7.93 0.88
N PRO A 63 -3.07 -7.59 0.34
CA PRO A 63 -2.42 -8.43 -0.67
C PRO A 63 -1.93 -9.77 -0.10
N ARG A 64 -1.64 -9.83 1.19
CA ARG A 64 -1.03 -11.00 1.85
C ARG A 64 -1.88 -11.53 3.00
N ARG A 65 -2.02 -12.86 3.09
CA ARG A 65 -2.80 -13.53 4.14
C ARG A 65 -2.32 -13.20 5.55
N ILE A 66 -1.01 -13.16 5.75
CA ILE A 66 -0.40 -12.84 7.05
C ILE A 66 -0.74 -11.41 7.44
N ALA A 67 -0.66 -10.46 6.49
CA ALA A 67 -1.02 -9.06 6.74
C ALA A 67 -2.50 -8.93 7.11
N ALA A 68 -3.41 -9.58 6.38
CA ALA A 68 -4.85 -9.54 6.69
C ALA A 68 -5.14 -9.96 8.14
N ARG A 69 -4.48 -11.02 8.62
CA ARG A 69 -4.63 -11.48 10.00
C ARG A 69 -4.01 -10.50 11.00
N ALA A 70 -2.75 -10.11 10.80
CA ALA A 70 -2.04 -9.22 11.73
C ALA A 70 -2.73 -7.85 11.85
N VAL A 71 -3.21 -7.29 10.74
CA VAL A 71 -3.97 -6.03 10.73
C VAL A 71 -5.30 -6.20 11.47
N ALA A 72 -6.00 -7.33 11.29
CA ALA A 72 -7.24 -7.59 12.02
C ALA A 72 -7.00 -7.68 13.53
N GLU A 73 -5.96 -8.40 13.96
CA GLU A 73 -5.54 -8.48 15.37
C GLU A 73 -5.24 -7.08 15.92
N ARG A 74 -4.49 -6.27 15.16
CA ARG A 74 -4.13 -4.91 15.58
C ARG A 74 -5.34 -3.98 15.72
N ILE A 75 -6.28 -4.00 14.76
CA ILE A 75 -7.50 -3.18 14.84
C ILE A 75 -8.39 -3.64 16.01
N ALA A 76 -8.52 -4.95 16.22
CA ALA A 76 -9.29 -5.49 17.35
C ALA A 76 -8.70 -5.03 18.70
N GLU A 77 -7.37 -5.11 18.85
CA GLU A 77 -6.65 -4.62 20.03
C GLU A 77 -6.91 -3.11 20.25
N GLU A 78 -6.78 -2.28 19.20
CA GLU A 78 -7.02 -0.83 19.28
C GLU A 78 -8.48 -0.48 19.64
N LEU A 79 -9.44 -1.34 19.29
CA LEU A 79 -10.85 -1.18 19.65
C LEU A 79 -11.19 -1.79 21.02
N GLY A 80 -10.22 -2.44 21.69
CA GLY A 80 -10.43 -3.15 22.95
C GLY A 80 -11.38 -4.33 22.82
N GLN A 81 -11.32 -5.05 21.70
CA GLN A 81 -12.20 -6.17 21.35
C GLN A 81 -11.39 -7.43 21.05
N ASP A 82 -12.00 -8.58 21.31
CA ASP A 82 -11.44 -9.85 20.85
C ASP A 82 -11.60 -10.01 19.34
N LEU A 83 -10.62 -10.64 18.70
CA LEU A 83 -10.67 -10.99 17.31
C LEU A 83 -11.80 -11.99 17.01
N GLY A 84 -12.60 -11.74 15.97
CA GLY A 84 -13.83 -12.49 15.68
C GLY A 84 -15.09 -11.85 16.24
N GLY A 85 -14.95 -10.80 17.09
CA GLY A 85 -16.05 -9.92 17.50
C GLY A 85 -16.35 -8.86 16.44
N THR A 86 -16.19 -7.58 16.78
CA THR A 86 -16.38 -6.45 15.85
C THR A 86 -15.44 -6.51 14.67
N VAL A 87 -14.22 -7.00 14.86
CA VAL A 87 -13.19 -7.17 13.82
C VAL A 87 -12.91 -8.65 13.63
N GLY A 88 -12.85 -9.07 12.39
CA GLY A 88 -12.47 -10.43 12.01
C GLY A 88 -11.70 -10.47 10.71
N TYR A 89 -11.29 -11.66 10.29
CA TYR A 89 -10.61 -11.85 9.01
C TYR A 89 -11.12 -13.09 8.28
N ARG A 90 -10.95 -13.08 6.94
CA ARG A 90 -11.16 -14.21 6.05
C ARG A 90 -9.99 -14.36 5.10
N VAL A 91 -9.33 -15.48 5.17
CA VAL A 91 -8.27 -15.86 4.24
C VAL A 91 -8.48 -17.29 3.78
N ARG A 92 -7.76 -17.70 2.73
CA ARG A 92 -7.92 -19.08 2.21
C ARG A 92 -7.68 -20.10 3.32
N PHE A 93 -8.66 -20.98 3.54
CA PHE A 93 -8.71 -22.07 4.53
C PHE A 93 -8.87 -21.64 6.00
N THR A 94 -8.96 -20.36 6.31
CA THR A 94 -9.11 -19.92 7.71
C THR A 94 -9.95 -18.66 7.75
N ASP A 95 -10.95 -18.63 8.62
CA ASP A 95 -11.69 -17.43 8.95
C ASP A 95 -11.92 -17.32 10.45
N GLN A 96 -12.06 -16.12 10.92
CA GLN A 96 -12.44 -15.78 12.29
C GLN A 96 -13.37 -14.58 12.24
N VAL A 97 -14.64 -14.85 11.99
CA VAL A 97 -15.72 -13.87 11.89
C VAL A 97 -16.95 -14.40 12.62
N SER A 98 -17.80 -13.49 13.08
CA SER A 98 -19.09 -13.79 13.69
C SER A 98 -20.22 -13.00 12.99
N ARG A 99 -21.44 -13.12 13.48
CA ARG A 99 -22.58 -12.30 13.01
C ARG A 99 -22.40 -10.82 13.37
N ASP A 100 -21.67 -10.55 14.44
CA ASP A 100 -21.43 -9.21 14.97
C ASP A 100 -20.20 -8.53 14.32
N THR A 101 -19.49 -9.24 13.43
CA THR A 101 -18.32 -8.70 12.75
C THR A 101 -18.73 -7.58 11.79
N LYS A 102 -18.19 -6.40 12.03
CA LYS A 102 -18.40 -5.20 11.24
C LYS A 102 -17.23 -4.92 10.29
N ILE A 103 -16.00 -5.19 10.72
CA ILE A 103 -14.80 -5.03 9.89
C ILE A 103 -14.25 -6.42 9.58
N THR A 104 -14.21 -6.77 8.29
CA THR A 104 -13.67 -8.06 7.84
C THR A 104 -12.44 -7.82 6.98
N LEU A 105 -11.25 -8.14 7.52
CA LEU A 105 -10.01 -8.16 6.76
C LEU A 105 -9.98 -9.41 5.88
N MET A 106 -9.56 -9.26 4.63
CA MET A 106 -9.51 -10.40 3.71
C MET A 106 -8.45 -10.20 2.64
N THR A 107 -8.05 -11.25 1.96
CA THR A 107 -7.22 -11.08 0.77
C THR A 107 -8.06 -10.66 -0.43
N ASP A 108 -7.44 -9.96 -1.40
CA ASP A 108 -8.08 -9.52 -2.65
C ASP A 108 -8.81 -10.67 -3.34
N GLY A 109 -8.20 -11.86 -3.37
CA GLY A 109 -8.81 -13.07 -3.94
C GLY A 109 -10.07 -13.55 -3.22
N ILE A 110 -10.24 -13.27 -1.94
CA ILE A 110 -11.48 -13.58 -1.20
C ILE A 110 -12.60 -12.63 -1.61
N LEU A 111 -12.32 -11.33 -1.75
CA LEU A 111 -13.31 -10.37 -2.25
C LEU A 111 -13.67 -10.67 -3.71
N LEU A 112 -12.69 -11.00 -4.56
CA LEU A 112 -12.94 -11.45 -5.92
C LEU A 112 -13.87 -12.66 -5.97
N ASN A 113 -13.64 -13.64 -5.11
CA ASN A 113 -14.51 -14.82 -5.04
C ASN A 113 -15.92 -14.50 -4.50
N ALA A 114 -16.07 -13.48 -3.65
CA ALA A 114 -17.37 -13.03 -3.17
C ALA A 114 -18.25 -12.49 -4.32
N ILE A 115 -17.67 -11.83 -5.32
CA ILE A 115 -18.37 -11.31 -6.51
C ILE A 115 -19.11 -12.43 -7.27
N HIS A 116 -18.56 -13.62 -7.34
CA HIS A 116 -19.22 -14.75 -8.02
C HIS A 116 -20.54 -15.17 -7.36
N ARG A 117 -20.67 -14.98 -6.06
CA ARG A 117 -21.86 -15.37 -5.28
C ARG A 117 -22.81 -14.22 -5.05
N ASP A 118 -22.28 -13.01 -4.92
CA ASP A 118 -22.97 -11.77 -4.70
C ASP A 118 -22.40 -10.69 -5.64
N PRO A 119 -22.86 -10.65 -6.90
CA PRO A 119 -22.34 -9.70 -7.90
C PRO A 119 -22.54 -8.23 -7.51
N ASP A 120 -23.54 -7.91 -6.71
CA ASP A 120 -23.76 -6.55 -6.24
C ASP A 120 -23.05 -6.26 -4.91
N LEU A 121 -22.28 -7.23 -4.35
CA LEU A 121 -21.59 -7.11 -3.07
C LEU A 121 -22.48 -6.56 -1.95
N LYS A 122 -23.77 -6.99 -1.92
CA LYS A 122 -24.78 -6.54 -0.95
C LYS A 122 -24.44 -6.87 0.49
N ALA A 123 -23.52 -7.81 0.68
CA ALA A 123 -22.99 -8.17 1.99
C ALA A 123 -22.16 -7.03 2.63
N TYR A 124 -21.79 -6.00 1.86
CA TYR A 124 -20.92 -4.90 2.31
C TYR A 124 -21.56 -3.54 2.05
N ASP A 125 -21.33 -2.60 2.95
CA ASP A 125 -21.70 -1.18 2.85
C ASP A 125 -20.49 -0.26 2.68
N ALA A 126 -19.28 -0.81 2.93
CA ALA A 126 -18.01 -0.16 2.61
C ALA A 126 -16.95 -1.18 2.20
N ILE A 127 -16.09 -0.79 1.26
CA ILE A 127 -14.97 -1.61 0.78
C ILE A 127 -13.71 -0.75 0.80
N ILE A 128 -12.65 -1.27 1.42
CA ILE A 128 -11.31 -0.69 1.37
C ILE A 128 -10.45 -1.58 0.49
N ILE A 129 -9.92 -1.04 -0.60
CA ILE A 129 -8.86 -1.68 -1.40
C ILE A 129 -7.53 -1.12 -0.93
N ASP A 130 -6.82 -1.89 -0.13
CA ASP A 130 -5.55 -1.44 0.47
C ASP A 130 -4.35 -1.81 -0.42
N GLU A 131 -3.30 -1.01 -0.35
CA GLU A 131 -2.06 -1.16 -1.12
C GLU A 131 -2.30 -1.28 -2.65
N ALA A 132 -3.26 -0.50 -3.18
CA ALA A 132 -3.66 -0.58 -4.59
C ALA A 132 -2.50 -0.33 -5.57
N HIS A 133 -1.44 0.33 -5.13
CA HIS A 133 -0.22 0.56 -5.93
C HIS A 133 0.59 -0.72 -6.21
N GLU A 134 0.35 -1.85 -5.52
CA GLU A 134 0.96 -3.14 -5.88
C GLU A 134 0.48 -3.65 -7.24
N ARG A 135 -0.63 -3.12 -7.78
CA ARG A 135 -1.13 -3.35 -9.15
C ARG A 135 -1.17 -4.83 -9.55
N SER A 136 -1.56 -5.71 -8.61
CA SER A 136 -1.83 -7.10 -8.96
C SER A 136 -3.02 -7.20 -9.91
N LEU A 137 -3.03 -8.24 -10.75
CA LEU A 137 -4.16 -8.50 -11.65
C LEU A 137 -5.51 -8.55 -10.91
N THR A 138 -5.52 -9.10 -9.69
CA THR A 138 -6.73 -9.17 -8.85
C THR A 138 -7.18 -7.79 -8.40
N VAL A 139 -6.25 -6.94 -7.96
CA VAL A 139 -6.56 -5.55 -7.55
C VAL A 139 -7.09 -4.75 -8.74
N ASP A 140 -6.42 -4.81 -9.91
CA ASP A 140 -6.86 -4.09 -11.11
C ASP A 140 -8.25 -4.56 -11.57
N PHE A 141 -8.53 -5.86 -11.48
CA PHE A 141 -9.87 -6.39 -11.76
C PHE A 141 -10.92 -5.83 -10.77
N LEU A 142 -10.62 -5.85 -9.47
CA LEU A 142 -11.51 -5.34 -8.42
C LEU A 142 -11.82 -3.86 -8.64
N LEU A 143 -10.81 -3.02 -8.93
CA LEU A 143 -10.99 -1.60 -9.21
C LEU A 143 -11.92 -1.39 -10.42
N GLY A 144 -11.67 -2.09 -11.54
CA GLY A 144 -12.53 -2.02 -12.72
C GLY A 144 -13.95 -2.53 -12.47
N TYR A 145 -14.10 -3.57 -11.63
CA TYR A 145 -15.42 -4.08 -11.23
C TYR A 145 -16.18 -3.07 -10.39
N LEU A 146 -15.53 -2.50 -9.38
CA LEU A 146 -16.13 -1.49 -8.49
C LEU A 146 -16.60 -0.26 -9.26
N THR A 147 -15.82 0.23 -10.22
CA THR A 147 -16.25 1.37 -11.08
C THR A 147 -17.57 1.08 -11.79
N ARG A 148 -17.80 -0.16 -12.24
CA ARG A 148 -19.06 -0.57 -12.86
C ARG A 148 -20.19 -0.81 -11.87
N LEU A 149 -19.86 -1.15 -10.63
CA LEU A 149 -20.82 -1.45 -9.58
C LEU A 149 -21.38 -0.18 -8.93
N LEU A 150 -20.54 0.82 -8.68
CA LEU A 150 -20.86 2.03 -7.95
C LEU A 150 -22.15 2.77 -8.44
N PRO A 151 -22.41 2.93 -9.76
CA PRO A 151 -23.66 3.54 -10.21
C PRO A 151 -24.93 2.76 -9.81
N ARG A 152 -24.80 1.45 -9.58
CA ARG A 152 -25.92 0.58 -9.14
C ARG A 152 -26.04 0.47 -7.62
N ARG A 153 -24.99 0.87 -6.90
CA ARG A 153 -24.88 0.79 -5.45
C ARG A 153 -24.50 2.16 -4.87
N PRO A 154 -25.41 3.16 -4.93
CA PRO A 154 -25.14 4.50 -4.41
C PRO A 154 -24.91 4.53 -2.89
N ASP A 155 -25.29 3.47 -2.17
CA ASP A 155 -25.08 3.26 -0.74
C ASP A 155 -23.67 2.77 -0.39
N LEU A 156 -22.97 2.17 -1.37
CA LEU A 156 -21.66 1.58 -1.18
C LEU A 156 -20.57 2.65 -1.15
N THR A 157 -19.78 2.68 -0.09
CA THR A 157 -18.58 3.52 0.00
C THR A 157 -17.33 2.74 -0.37
N VAL A 158 -16.44 3.32 -1.18
CA VAL A 158 -15.18 2.70 -1.56
C VAL A 158 -14.02 3.60 -1.15
N VAL A 159 -13.04 3.02 -0.47
CA VAL A 159 -11.78 3.69 -0.14
C VAL A 159 -10.65 2.95 -0.84
N VAL A 160 -9.83 3.68 -1.57
CA VAL A 160 -8.62 3.13 -2.21
C VAL A 160 -7.41 3.72 -1.49
N THR A 161 -6.56 2.87 -0.93
CA THR A 161 -5.30 3.36 -0.38
C THR A 161 -4.15 3.09 -1.34
N SER A 162 -3.22 4.01 -1.36
CA SER A 162 -2.00 3.90 -2.17
C SER A 162 -0.81 4.46 -1.39
N ALA A 163 0.40 3.96 -1.69
CA ALA A 163 1.60 4.73 -1.44
C ALA A 163 1.55 6.03 -2.28
N THR A 164 2.54 6.89 -2.14
CA THR A 164 2.58 8.22 -2.79
C THR A 164 2.74 8.19 -4.32
N ILE A 165 2.66 7.01 -4.94
CA ILE A 165 2.87 6.85 -6.39
C ILE A 165 1.53 6.93 -7.12
N ASP A 166 1.33 7.99 -7.92
CA ASP A 166 0.22 8.23 -8.85
C ASP A 166 -1.20 8.03 -8.27
N PRO A 167 -1.58 8.70 -7.17
CA PRO A 167 -2.94 8.66 -6.65
C PRO A 167 -3.98 9.27 -7.62
N GLU A 168 -3.57 10.16 -8.50
CA GLU A 168 -4.41 10.80 -9.52
C GLU A 168 -4.96 9.78 -10.53
N SER A 169 -4.19 8.75 -10.85
CA SER A 169 -4.64 7.67 -11.74
C SER A 169 -5.82 6.92 -11.13
N PHE A 170 -5.77 6.60 -9.83
CA PHE A 170 -6.90 5.99 -9.13
C PHE A 170 -8.10 6.94 -9.03
N ALA A 171 -7.87 8.22 -8.75
CA ALA A 171 -8.93 9.22 -8.69
C ALA A 171 -9.66 9.37 -10.03
N ARG A 172 -8.92 9.45 -11.15
CA ARG A 172 -9.49 9.49 -12.51
C ARG A 172 -10.23 8.21 -12.87
N HIS A 173 -9.73 7.05 -12.42
CA HIS A 173 -10.39 5.76 -12.64
C HIS A 173 -11.81 5.71 -12.03
N PHE A 174 -12.01 6.38 -10.91
CA PHE A 174 -13.30 6.51 -10.22
C PHE A 174 -13.98 7.86 -10.45
N ALA A 175 -13.73 8.49 -11.60
CA ALA A 175 -14.46 9.70 -11.95
C ALA A 175 -15.97 9.45 -12.00
N ASN A 176 -16.76 10.41 -11.54
CA ASN A 176 -18.21 10.35 -11.58
C ASN A 176 -18.75 10.49 -13.02
N ALA A 177 -20.08 10.50 -13.18
CA ALA A 177 -20.72 10.63 -14.48
C ALA A 177 -20.40 11.95 -15.20
N ASP A 178 -20.04 13.00 -14.46
CA ASP A 178 -19.65 14.31 -14.98
C ASP A 178 -18.15 14.38 -15.32
N GLY A 179 -17.40 13.27 -15.15
CA GLY A 179 -15.98 13.20 -15.38
C GLY A 179 -15.13 13.81 -14.24
N ILE A 180 -15.73 14.14 -13.10
CA ILE A 180 -15.02 14.68 -11.95
C ILE A 180 -14.31 13.54 -11.22
N PRO A 181 -12.96 13.58 -11.05
CA PRO A 181 -12.22 12.56 -10.33
C PRO A 181 -12.67 12.42 -8.88
N ALA A 182 -12.49 11.23 -8.31
CA ALA A 182 -12.67 11.03 -6.88
C ALA A 182 -11.72 11.93 -6.07
N PRO A 183 -12.11 12.41 -4.88
CA PRO A 183 -11.23 13.21 -4.03
C PRO A 183 -10.01 12.39 -3.60
N ILE A 184 -8.88 13.10 -3.46
CA ILE A 184 -7.63 12.55 -2.94
C ILE A 184 -7.33 13.25 -1.62
N ILE A 185 -7.02 12.47 -0.59
CA ILE A 185 -6.44 12.99 0.65
C ILE A 185 -5.03 12.43 0.79
N GLU A 186 -4.07 13.34 0.79
CA GLU A 186 -2.68 13.00 1.04
C GLU A 186 -2.38 13.03 2.53
N VAL A 187 -1.82 11.91 3.00
CA VAL A 187 -1.34 11.74 4.37
C VAL A 187 0.17 11.84 4.33
N SER A 188 0.67 13.04 4.58
CA SER A 188 2.11 13.32 4.66
C SER A 188 2.62 13.15 6.09
N GLY A 189 3.81 12.64 6.21
CA GLY A 189 4.51 12.46 7.47
C GLY A 189 5.18 11.09 7.53
N ARG A 190 6.42 11.08 8.01
CA ARG A 190 7.14 9.86 8.36
C ARG A 190 7.09 9.73 9.88
N THR A 191 6.74 8.55 10.36
CA THR A 191 6.73 8.24 11.79
C THR A 191 8.14 8.26 12.37
N TYR A 192 9.16 7.96 11.53
CA TYR A 192 10.56 7.93 11.91
C TYR A 192 11.43 8.59 10.85
N PRO A 193 12.55 9.23 11.24
CA PRO A 193 13.53 9.74 10.28
C PRO A 193 14.17 8.58 9.52
N VAL A 194 14.31 8.74 8.19
CA VAL A 194 14.96 7.75 7.33
C VAL A 194 16.12 8.43 6.61
N GLU A 195 17.33 7.93 6.86
CA GLU A 195 18.54 8.31 6.13
C GLU A 195 18.79 7.28 5.02
N ILE A 196 18.93 7.74 3.78
CA ILE A 196 19.25 6.88 2.65
C ILE A 196 20.75 6.98 2.35
N ARG A 197 21.45 5.83 2.40
CA ARG A 197 22.89 5.73 2.11
C ARG A 197 23.10 4.80 0.92
N TYR A 198 23.59 5.35 -0.19
CA TYR A 198 23.93 4.55 -1.36
C TYR A 198 25.36 4.01 -1.25
N ARG A 199 25.54 2.72 -1.53
CA ARG A 199 26.83 2.03 -1.55
C ARG A 199 26.91 1.18 -2.82
N PRO A 200 27.48 1.73 -3.93
CA PRO A 200 27.60 0.99 -5.18
C PRO A 200 28.54 -0.20 -5.04
N LEU A 201 28.18 -1.33 -5.65
CA LEU A 201 29.04 -2.53 -5.68
C LEU A 201 30.26 -2.36 -6.57
N VAL A 202 30.17 -1.49 -7.57
CA VAL A 202 31.29 -1.11 -8.44
C VAL A 202 31.68 0.32 -8.07
N PRO A 203 32.96 0.57 -7.73
CA PRO A 203 33.44 1.94 -7.52
C PRO A 203 33.16 2.78 -8.78
N GLU A 204 32.62 3.99 -8.62
CA GLU A 204 32.61 4.94 -9.72
C GLU A 204 34.07 5.19 -10.12
N SER A 205 34.46 4.69 -11.31
CA SER A 205 35.70 5.12 -11.92
C SER A 205 35.62 6.63 -12.06
N SER A 206 36.56 7.34 -11.46
CA SER A 206 36.71 8.78 -11.59
C SER A 206 36.73 9.14 -13.07
N HIS A 207 35.59 9.52 -13.63
CA HIS A 207 35.56 10.24 -14.89
C HIS A 207 36.22 11.59 -14.64
N VAL A 208 37.49 11.65 -14.96
CA VAL A 208 38.19 12.91 -15.21
C VAL A 208 37.37 13.63 -16.26
N ALA A 209 36.87 14.80 -15.91
CA ALA A 209 36.19 15.70 -16.80
C ALA A 209 37.19 16.12 -17.91
N GLU A 210 37.16 15.45 -19.05
CA GLU A 210 37.71 15.97 -20.29
C GLU A 210 36.60 16.68 -21.05
N ASN A 211 36.73 17.99 -21.02
CA ASN A 211 36.28 19.02 -21.97
C ASN A 211 35.12 18.68 -22.92
N ALA A 212 33.99 19.27 -22.59
CA ALA A 212 32.90 19.49 -23.52
C ALA A 212 33.27 20.69 -24.44
N GLU A 213 33.70 20.38 -25.66
CA GLU A 213 33.51 21.24 -26.81
C GLU A 213 33.15 20.37 -28.03
N ASP A 214 32.05 20.74 -28.67
CA ASP A 214 31.44 20.22 -29.92
C ASP A 214 30.26 19.24 -29.72
N ALA A 215 29.07 19.83 -29.72
CA ALA A 215 27.83 19.20 -30.15
C ALA A 215 27.71 19.18 -31.67
N PRO A 216 27.02 18.21 -32.30
CA PRO A 216 25.74 18.59 -32.88
C PRO A 216 24.58 17.65 -32.55
N GLU A 217 23.40 18.26 -32.57
CA GLU A 217 22.08 17.71 -32.37
C GLU A 217 21.75 16.52 -33.29
N SER A 218 21.13 15.47 -32.77
CA SER A 218 19.96 14.84 -33.43
C SER A 218 19.38 13.63 -32.66
N HIS A 219 18.07 13.70 -32.43
CA HIS A 219 17.05 12.63 -32.40
C HIS A 219 17.01 11.59 -31.29
N SER A 220 15.98 11.78 -30.44
CA SER A 220 15.03 10.80 -29.84
C SER A 220 15.34 9.32 -29.94
N GLU A 221 15.56 8.65 -28.78
CA GLU A 221 15.08 7.29 -28.50
C GLU A 221 15.05 7.04 -26.99
N GLY A 222 13.99 6.33 -26.53
CA GLY A 222 13.70 6.10 -25.11
C GLY A 222 14.67 5.13 -24.42
N PRO A 223 14.54 4.92 -23.09
CA PRO A 223 15.50 4.15 -22.30
C PRO A 223 15.47 2.67 -22.68
N GLN A 224 16.51 2.21 -23.35
CA GLN A 224 16.73 0.78 -23.58
C GLN A 224 17.30 0.14 -22.32
N LEU A 225 16.66 -0.94 -21.87
CA LEU A 225 17.18 -1.86 -20.86
C LEU A 225 18.59 -2.34 -21.28
N ARG A 226 19.59 -2.00 -20.49
CA ARG A 226 20.97 -2.48 -20.70
C ARG A 226 20.99 -4.00 -20.54
N SER A 227 21.35 -4.70 -21.61
CA SER A 227 21.49 -6.14 -21.63
C SER A 227 22.68 -6.60 -20.76
N ARG A 228 22.61 -7.85 -20.26
CA ARG A 228 23.68 -8.52 -19.47
C ARG A 228 25.09 -8.35 -20.04
N ARG A 229 25.26 -8.16 -21.34
CA ARG A 229 26.54 -7.89 -22.00
C ARG A 229 27.19 -6.54 -21.64
N GLY A 230 26.42 -5.57 -21.14
CA GLY A 230 26.97 -4.29 -20.67
C GLY A 230 27.65 -4.37 -19.30
N ILE A 231 27.27 -5.35 -18.50
CA ILE A 231 27.86 -5.58 -17.17
C ILE A 231 29.22 -6.28 -17.30
N GLU A 232 29.34 -7.24 -18.22
CA GLU A 232 30.63 -7.96 -18.46
C GLU A 232 31.72 -7.05 -19.05
N ARG A 233 31.36 -6.01 -19.82
CA ARG A 233 32.34 -5.05 -20.34
C ARG A 233 32.81 -3.99 -19.34
N ALA A 234 31.99 -3.70 -18.31
CA ALA A 234 32.36 -2.73 -17.27
C ALA A 234 33.35 -3.30 -16.25
N THR A 235 33.53 -4.62 -16.21
CA THR A 235 34.48 -5.29 -15.31
C THR A 235 35.92 -5.32 -15.83
N GLU A 236 36.17 -4.97 -17.08
CA GLU A 236 37.54 -4.98 -17.66
C GLU A 236 38.31 -3.66 -17.49
N GLU A 237 37.66 -2.53 -17.10
CA GLU A 237 38.30 -1.21 -17.09
C GLU A 237 38.28 -0.45 -15.75
N GLY A 238 37.99 -1.05 -14.62
CA GLY A 238 38.08 -0.26 -13.39
C GLY A 238 37.54 -0.91 -12.12
N GLY A 239 38.41 -1.36 -11.28
CA GLY A 239 38.14 -1.77 -9.91
C GLY A 239 37.35 -3.07 -9.77
N GLU A 240 37.83 -4.02 -9.03
CA GLU A 240 37.10 -5.27 -8.75
C GLU A 240 35.72 -4.95 -8.16
N ALA A 241 34.69 -5.47 -8.81
CA ALA A 241 33.33 -5.40 -8.29
C ALA A 241 33.32 -6.12 -6.92
N ARG A 242 32.82 -5.43 -5.89
CA ARG A 242 32.67 -6.04 -4.57
C ARG A 242 31.63 -7.16 -4.65
N ASP A 243 31.96 -8.29 -4.09
CA ASP A 243 31.00 -9.36 -3.87
C ASP A 243 29.84 -8.86 -2.96
N THR A 244 28.62 -9.27 -3.28
CA THR A 244 27.39 -8.85 -2.58
C THR A 244 27.49 -9.12 -1.08
N MET A 245 28.02 -10.28 -0.68
CA MET A 245 28.14 -10.65 0.74
C MET A 245 29.15 -9.75 1.46
N THR A 246 30.27 -9.46 0.83
CA THR A 246 31.27 -8.52 1.35
C THR A 246 30.68 -7.11 1.52
N ALA A 247 29.90 -6.64 0.54
CA ALA A 247 29.28 -5.33 0.61
C ALA A 247 28.21 -5.26 1.73
N ILE A 248 27.46 -6.32 1.97
CA ILE A 248 26.51 -6.41 3.09
C ILE A 248 27.26 -6.35 4.43
N VAL A 249 28.33 -7.10 4.58
CA VAL A 249 29.13 -7.11 5.82
C VAL A 249 29.72 -5.73 6.09
N ASP A 250 30.23 -5.06 5.05
CA ASP A 250 30.78 -3.72 5.20
C ASP A 250 29.68 -2.69 5.57
N ALA A 251 28.52 -2.78 4.94
CA ALA A 251 27.36 -1.94 5.30
C ALA A 251 26.91 -2.17 6.74
N LEU A 252 26.88 -3.42 7.20
CA LEU A 252 26.54 -3.76 8.59
C LEU A 252 27.52 -3.17 9.60
N ARG A 253 28.81 -3.09 9.26
CA ARG A 253 29.83 -2.49 10.12
C ARG A 253 29.69 -0.98 10.27
N GLU A 254 29.02 -0.31 9.32
CA GLU A 254 28.75 1.12 9.37
C GLU A 254 27.51 1.47 10.22
N LEU A 255 26.69 0.48 10.58
CA LEU A 255 25.48 0.69 11.35
C LEU A 255 25.77 0.72 12.87
N PRO A 256 24.94 1.43 13.66
CA PRO A 256 25.01 1.36 15.12
C PRO A 256 24.85 -0.10 15.59
N ALA A 257 25.49 -0.44 16.70
CA ALA A 257 25.40 -1.77 17.29
C ALA A 257 24.04 -2.11 17.89
N GLU A 258 23.14 -1.13 18.01
CA GLU A 258 21.80 -1.27 18.57
C GLU A 258 20.75 -1.17 17.46
N GLY A 259 19.77 -2.07 17.51
CA GLY A 259 18.64 -2.12 16.57
C GLY A 259 18.61 -3.38 15.71
N ASP A 260 17.53 -3.51 14.94
CA ASP A 260 17.32 -4.63 14.03
C ASP A 260 17.77 -4.28 12.61
N VAL A 261 18.26 -5.27 11.87
CA VAL A 261 18.68 -5.11 10.47
C VAL A 261 17.89 -6.05 9.59
N LEU A 262 17.24 -5.50 8.55
CA LEU A 262 16.55 -6.27 7.53
C LEU A 262 17.27 -6.13 6.20
N VAL A 263 17.73 -7.25 5.64
CA VAL A 263 18.43 -7.30 4.36
C VAL A 263 17.51 -7.87 3.29
N PHE A 264 17.35 -7.14 2.18
CA PHE A 264 16.58 -7.60 1.03
C PHE A 264 17.54 -8.04 -0.08
N LEU A 265 17.32 -9.24 -0.61
CA LEU A 265 18.11 -9.83 -1.71
C LEU A 265 17.17 -10.17 -2.87
N SER A 266 17.73 -10.29 -4.08
CA SER A 266 16.96 -10.45 -5.32
C SER A 266 16.33 -11.83 -5.49
N GLY A 267 16.78 -12.85 -4.75
CA GLY A 267 16.19 -14.19 -4.84
C GLY A 267 16.77 -15.19 -3.84
N GLU A 268 16.08 -16.33 -3.75
CA GLU A 268 16.40 -17.41 -2.81
C GLU A 268 17.80 -18.02 -3.04
N ALA A 269 18.33 -17.91 -4.26
CA ALA A 269 19.68 -18.41 -4.61
C ALA A 269 20.81 -17.49 -4.11
N GLU A 270 20.50 -16.30 -3.62
CA GLU A 270 21.47 -15.33 -3.09
C GLU A 270 21.43 -15.25 -1.56
N ILE A 271 20.54 -16.01 -0.93
CA ILE A 271 20.42 -16.17 0.52
C ILE A 271 21.18 -17.42 0.97
#